data_389b0d249ccc5fa7abe774048c2331a1
#
_entry.id   389b0d249ccc5fa7abe774048c2331a1
#
_cell.length_a   1.000
_cell.length_b   1.000
_cell.length_c   1.000
_cell.angle_alpha   90.00
_cell.angle_beta   90.00
_cell.angle_gamma   90.00
#
_symmetry.space_group_name_H-M   'P 1'
#
loop_
_entity.id
_entity.type
_entity.pdbx_description
1 polymer ?
#
loop_
_entity_poly.entity_id
_entity_poly.type
_entity_poly.pdbx_seq_one_letter_code
_entity_poly.pdbx_strand_id
1 'polypeptide(L)'
;MNFIHKKLILFKNVVYNYFKNTCFYAIFLIKPLKKKAWSRRDYTTSHYHKGEDYHNRFESLPGRKIIWNIEKRILNKFLLNQKDLDFLDFAGGTGRISNFLQDKCKKKYLIDSSEKMIEHAKKTLSNFTFINQNFNNIENLDDKFDLITAFRFFPNAEPHLRDDAMRFISKHLKSNGYLIFNNHKNFWSLPLFIKRLTFRNDGFGMTHNEVKLLTKKHNLKILDFYSCGLIFESEKGLLMPWKAISILENFFHKYLYKSKLGFNIIYLIKKDD
;
A
#
# COMPACT_ATOMS: atom_id res chain seq x y z
N MET A 1 2.83 -17.77 -33.52
CA MET A 1 2.29 -16.86 -32.49
C MET A 1 0.78 -16.87 -32.60
N ASN A 2 0.07 -17.44 -31.60
CA ASN A 2 -1.30 -17.89 -31.66
C ASN A 2 -2.31 -16.72 -31.87
N PHE A 3 -3.30 -16.89 -32.73
CA PHE A 3 -4.39 -15.95 -33.05
C PHE A 3 -5.07 -15.35 -31.80
N ILE A 4 -5.18 -16.15 -30.75
CA ILE A 4 -5.70 -15.73 -29.43
C ILE A 4 -4.78 -14.66 -28.78
N HIS A 5 -3.47 -14.80 -28.92
CA HIS A 5 -2.52 -13.85 -28.35
C HIS A 5 -2.60 -12.46 -29.04
N LYS A 6 -2.77 -12.44 -30.35
CA LYS A 6 -2.99 -11.18 -31.13
C LYS A 6 -4.31 -10.50 -30.73
N LYS A 7 -5.39 -11.25 -30.55
CA LYS A 7 -6.68 -10.70 -30.09
C LYS A 7 -6.59 -10.15 -28.65
N LEU A 8 -5.85 -10.81 -27.77
CA LEU A 8 -5.64 -10.33 -26.40
C LEU A 8 -4.83 -9.02 -26.35
N ILE A 9 -3.80 -8.90 -27.20
CA ILE A 9 -3.02 -7.66 -27.31
C ILE A 9 -3.88 -6.52 -27.88
N LEU A 10 -4.68 -6.80 -28.90
CA LEU A 10 -5.59 -5.82 -29.48
C LEU A 10 -6.64 -5.36 -28.45
N PHE A 11 -7.26 -6.28 -27.74
CA PHE A 11 -8.22 -5.98 -26.67
C PHE A 11 -7.56 -5.16 -25.56
N LYS A 12 -6.35 -5.53 -25.12
CA LYS A 12 -5.56 -4.78 -24.14
C LYS A 12 -5.31 -3.34 -24.59
N ASN A 13 -4.93 -3.14 -25.84
CA ASN A 13 -4.67 -1.82 -26.41
C ASN A 13 -5.95 -0.99 -26.59
N VAL A 14 -7.05 -1.60 -26.99
CA VAL A 14 -8.36 -0.95 -27.14
C VAL A 14 -8.88 -0.52 -25.75
N VAL A 15 -8.84 -1.40 -24.76
CA VAL A 15 -9.26 -1.10 -23.39
C VAL A 15 -8.36 -0.02 -22.78
N TYR A 16 -7.05 -0.12 -22.97
CA TYR A 16 -6.10 0.89 -22.48
C TYR A 16 -6.33 2.25 -23.12
N ASN A 17 -6.50 2.31 -24.45
CA ASN A 17 -6.75 3.56 -25.16
C ASN A 17 -8.15 4.14 -24.88
N TYR A 18 -9.17 3.29 -24.71
CA TYR A 18 -10.50 3.73 -24.31
C TYR A 18 -10.47 4.36 -22.92
N PHE A 19 -9.84 3.70 -21.93
CA PHE A 19 -9.70 4.27 -20.59
C PHE A 19 -8.79 5.50 -20.57
N LYS A 20 -7.72 5.51 -21.34
CA LYS A 20 -6.82 6.67 -21.45
C LYS A 20 -7.55 7.88 -22.03
N ASN A 21 -8.30 7.70 -23.08
CA ASN A 21 -8.99 8.79 -23.78
C ASN A 21 -10.26 9.22 -23.02
N THR A 22 -11.07 8.29 -22.52
CA THR A 22 -12.30 8.61 -21.79
C THR A 22 -12.00 9.28 -20.45
N CYS A 23 -10.98 8.82 -19.72
CA CYS A 23 -10.53 9.50 -18.52
C CYS A 23 -9.93 10.88 -18.80
N PHE A 24 -9.22 11.06 -19.92
CA PHE A 24 -8.63 12.34 -20.30
C PHE A 24 -9.71 13.39 -20.61
N TYR A 25 -10.75 13.03 -21.37
CA TYR A 25 -11.87 13.92 -21.68
C TYR A 25 -12.74 14.23 -20.46
N ALA A 26 -13.01 13.26 -19.61
CA ALA A 26 -13.78 13.47 -18.38
C ALA A 26 -13.05 14.39 -17.37
N ILE A 27 -11.71 14.36 -17.36
CA ILE A 27 -10.88 15.26 -16.51
C ILE A 27 -10.96 16.71 -16.96
N PHE A 28 -11.10 16.98 -18.26
CA PHE A 28 -11.23 18.35 -18.80
C PHE A 28 -12.59 19.00 -18.52
N LEU A 29 -13.62 18.18 -18.33
CA LEU A 29 -14.99 18.65 -18.07
C LEU A 29 -15.31 18.81 -16.59
N ILE A 30 -14.47 18.28 -15.70
CA ILE A 30 -14.66 18.37 -14.25
C ILE A 30 -13.84 19.56 -13.76
N LYS A 31 -14.50 20.60 -13.21
CA LYS A 31 -13.84 21.66 -12.43
C LYS A 31 -12.74 21.04 -11.55
N PRO A 32 -11.56 21.68 -11.43
CA PRO A 32 -10.48 21.13 -10.65
C PRO A 32 -11.01 20.75 -9.26
N LEU A 33 -11.16 19.45 -9.03
CA LEU A 33 -11.59 18.93 -7.73
C LEU A 33 -10.54 19.35 -6.74
N LYS A 34 -10.84 20.41 -5.97
CA LYS A 34 -9.97 20.80 -4.86
C LYS A 34 -9.78 19.57 -4.01
N LYS A 35 -8.55 19.06 -3.97
CA LYS A 35 -8.15 18.01 -3.05
C LYS A 35 -8.63 18.46 -1.68
N LYS A 36 -9.64 17.81 -1.11
CA LYS A 36 -10.17 18.20 0.20
C LYS A 36 -8.99 18.14 1.15
N ALA A 37 -8.71 19.26 1.81
CA ALA A 37 -7.68 19.28 2.83
C ALA A 37 -7.89 18.05 3.72
N TRP A 38 -6.83 17.30 3.96
CA TRP A 38 -6.82 16.12 4.79
C TRP A 38 -7.72 16.33 6.00
N SER A 39 -8.58 15.36 6.28
CA SER A 39 -9.43 15.46 7.46
C SER A 39 -8.52 15.72 8.65
N ARG A 40 -8.90 16.63 9.51
CA ARG A 40 -8.21 17.14 10.71
C ARG A 40 -7.84 16.06 11.75
N ARG A 41 -7.61 14.83 11.34
CA ARG A 41 -7.17 13.74 12.22
C ARG A 41 -5.66 13.74 12.22
N ASP A 42 -5.10 14.05 13.35
CA ASP A 42 -3.73 13.70 13.64
C ASP A 42 -3.58 12.18 13.45
N TYR A 43 -2.84 11.79 12.40
CA TYR A 43 -2.66 10.38 12.07
C TYR A 43 -1.87 9.64 13.15
N THR A 44 -1.03 10.33 13.91
CA THR A 44 -0.27 9.76 15.02
C THR A 44 -1.15 9.17 16.11
N THR A 45 -2.36 9.69 16.29
CA THR A 45 -3.33 9.25 17.31
C THR A 45 -4.54 8.49 16.75
N SER A 46 -4.68 8.40 15.43
CA SER A 46 -5.93 7.97 14.79
C SER A 46 -6.36 6.53 15.06
N HIS A 47 -5.48 5.66 15.50
CA HIS A 47 -5.72 4.22 15.68
C HIS A 47 -5.48 3.71 17.10
N TYR A 48 -5.22 4.57 18.08
CA TYR A 48 -4.91 4.18 19.47
C TYR A 48 -5.95 3.29 20.14
N HIS A 49 -7.18 3.28 19.65
CA HIS A 49 -8.30 2.56 20.29
C HIS A 49 -8.80 1.32 19.53
N LYS A 50 -8.12 0.87 18.45
CA LYS A 50 -8.71 -0.05 17.48
C LYS A 50 -8.02 -1.41 17.31
N GLY A 51 -7.14 -1.84 18.20
CA GLY A 51 -6.29 -3.04 18.02
C GLY A 51 -7.00 -4.27 17.42
N GLU A 52 -7.84 -4.93 18.20
CA GLU A 52 -8.51 -6.17 17.81
C GLU A 52 -9.53 -5.98 16.68
N ASP A 53 -10.39 -4.97 16.77
CA ASP A 53 -11.37 -4.63 15.73
C ASP A 53 -10.70 -4.37 14.38
N TYR A 54 -9.51 -3.78 14.38
CA TYR A 54 -8.76 -3.52 13.17
C TYR A 54 -8.27 -4.81 12.52
N HIS A 55 -7.75 -5.75 13.32
CA HIS A 55 -7.29 -7.04 12.85
C HIS A 55 -8.43 -7.88 12.26
N ASN A 56 -9.52 -8.02 13.01
CA ASN A 56 -10.70 -8.81 12.63
C ASN A 56 -11.33 -8.36 11.31
N ARG A 57 -11.25 -7.07 10.97
CA ARG A 57 -11.72 -6.56 9.68
C ARG A 57 -10.98 -7.12 8.46
N PHE A 58 -9.70 -7.49 8.61
CA PHE A 58 -8.96 -8.12 7.51
C PHE A 58 -9.38 -9.56 7.30
N GLU A 59 -9.84 -10.23 8.34
CA GLU A 59 -10.28 -11.62 8.29
C GLU A 59 -11.77 -11.77 7.99
N SER A 60 -12.60 -10.80 8.36
CA SER A 60 -14.04 -10.88 8.20
C SER A 60 -14.55 -10.30 6.88
N LEU A 61 -13.97 -9.20 6.38
CA LEU A 61 -14.48 -8.51 5.20
C LEU A 61 -13.98 -9.15 3.89
N PRO A 62 -14.87 -9.65 3.03
CA PRO A 62 -14.48 -10.36 1.80
C PRO A 62 -13.54 -9.56 0.89
N GLY A 63 -13.81 -8.27 0.69
CA GLY A 63 -12.97 -7.39 -0.13
C GLY A 63 -11.57 -7.24 0.43
N ARG A 64 -11.40 -7.17 1.75
CA ARG A 64 -10.08 -7.12 2.38
C ARG A 64 -9.33 -8.43 2.24
N LYS A 65 -10.02 -9.58 2.30
CA LYS A 65 -9.43 -10.89 2.02
C LYS A 65 -8.90 -10.98 0.59
N ILE A 66 -9.66 -10.51 -0.39
CA ILE A 66 -9.24 -10.50 -1.80
C ILE A 66 -7.97 -9.66 -1.96
N ILE A 67 -7.98 -8.41 -1.45
CA ILE A 67 -6.80 -7.53 -1.50
C ILE A 67 -5.62 -8.18 -0.80
N TRP A 68 -5.80 -8.73 0.40
CA TRP A 68 -4.73 -9.37 1.16
C TRP A 68 -4.11 -10.56 0.42
N ASN A 69 -4.91 -11.37 -0.23
CA ASN A 69 -4.39 -12.48 -1.04
C ASN A 69 -3.55 -12.00 -2.24
N ILE A 70 -3.88 -10.86 -2.81
CA ILE A 70 -3.09 -10.26 -3.88
C ILE A 70 -1.81 -9.61 -3.30
N GLU A 71 -1.91 -8.88 -2.18
CA GLU A 71 -0.76 -8.32 -1.46
C GLU A 71 0.28 -9.40 -1.12
N LYS A 72 -0.15 -10.55 -0.58
CA LYS A 72 0.74 -11.69 -0.30
C LYS A 72 1.48 -12.19 -1.54
N ARG A 73 0.79 -12.30 -2.68
CA ARG A 73 1.42 -12.72 -3.94
C ARG A 73 2.46 -11.71 -4.43
N ILE A 74 2.18 -10.42 -4.27
CA ILE A 74 3.11 -9.34 -4.65
C ILE A 74 4.32 -9.36 -3.73
N LEU A 75 4.13 -9.48 -2.42
CA LEU A 75 5.22 -9.57 -1.44
C LEU A 75 6.10 -10.79 -1.72
N ASN A 76 5.51 -11.96 -1.97
CA ASN A 76 6.26 -13.15 -2.34
C ASN A 76 7.08 -12.94 -3.62
N LYS A 77 6.52 -12.24 -4.62
CA LYS A 77 7.23 -11.95 -5.87
C LYS A 77 8.42 -11.01 -5.65
N PHE A 78 8.25 -9.97 -4.84
CA PHE A 78 9.33 -9.04 -4.52
C PHE A 78 10.46 -9.69 -3.72
N LEU A 79 10.10 -10.65 -2.85
CA LEU A 79 11.01 -11.29 -1.91
C LEU A 79 11.29 -12.77 -2.24
N LEU A 80 11.19 -13.17 -3.52
CA LEU A 80 11.26 -14.56 -3.93
C LEU A 80 12.56 -15.26 -3.48
N ASN A 81 13.69 -14.57 -3.62
CA ASN A 81 15.03 -15.10 -3.32
C ASN A 81 15.62 -14.48 -2.05
N GLN A 82 14.82 -13.80 -1.24
CA GLN A 82 15.29 -13.13 -0.03
C GLN A 82 15.11 -14.04 1.19
N LYS A 83 16.15 -14.14 2.02
CA LYS A 83 16.18 -14.87 3.31
C LYS A 83 17.06 -14.12 4.28
N ASP A 84 16.91 -14.45 5.56
CA ASP A 84 17.73 -13.94 6.66
C ASP A 84 17.83 -12.42 6.72
N LEU A 85 16.71 -11.74 6.41
CA LEU A 85 16.64 -10.30 6.35
C LEU A 85 16.61 -9.68 7.75
N ASP A 86 17.36 -8.59 7.93
CA ASP A 86 17.12 -7.65 9.02
C ASP A 86 15.91 -6.78 8.64
N PHE A 87 14.82 -6.94 9.37
CA PHE A 87 13.49 -6.47 9.00
C PHE A 87 12.89 -5.49 9.99
N LEU A 88 12.30 -4.43 9.49
CA LEU A 88 11.50 -3.48 10.25
C LEU A 88 10.09 -3.33 9.61
N ASP A 89 9.06 -3.58 10.40
CA ASP A 89 7.68 -3.20 10.05
C ASP A 89 7.38 -1.82 10.65
N PHE A 90 7.46 -0.80 9.82
CA PHE A 90 7.24 0.58 10.21
C PHE A 90 5.74 0.90 10.22
N ALA A 91 5.24 1.39 11.36
CA ALA A 91 3.81 1.52 11.65
C ALA A 91 3.06 0.20 11.40
N GLY A 92 3.64 -0.89 11.94
CA GLY A 92 3.24 -2.27 11.65
C GLY A 92 1.87 -2.67 12.20
N GLY A 93 1.30 -1.85 13.10
CA GLY A 93 -0.01 -2.07 13.69
C GLY A 93 -0.12 -3.41 14.40
N THR A 94 -1.10 -4.22 14.02
CA THR A 94 -1.31 -5.58 14.58
C THR A 94 -0.35 -6.64 14.05
N GLY A 95 0.67 -6.26 13.28
CA GLY A 95 1.71 -7.16 12.80
C GLY A 95 1.31 -8.07 11.62
N ARG A 96 0.30 -7.71 10.84
CA ARG A 96 -0.20 -8.53 9.72
C ARG A 96 0.89 -8.80 8.67
N ILE A 97 1.68 -7.80 8.30
CA ILE A 97 2.79 -7.94 7.34
C ILE A 97 3.93 -8.70 8.01
N SER A 98 4.27 -8.35 9.24
CA SER A 98 5.26 -9.04 10.06
C SER A 98 5.00 -10.53 10.17
N ASN A 99 3.77 -10.93 10.48
CA ASN A 99 3.38 -12.35 10.57
C ASN A 99 3.58 -13.10 9.24
N PHE A 100 3.31 -12.43 8.13
CA PHE A 100 3.49 -13.04 6.81
C PHE A 100 4.96 -13.16 6.39
N LEU A 101 5.83 -12.26 6.84
CA LEU A 101 7.23 -12.20 6.42
C LEU A 101 8.22 -12.81 7.44
N GLN A 102 7.78 -13.15 8.64
CA GLN A 102 8.66 -13.55 9.76
C GLN A 102 9.64 -14.67 9.43
N ASP A 103 9.22 -15.65 8.58
CA ASP A 103 10.07 -16.80 8.21
C ASP A 103 11.21 -16.42 7.24
N LYS A 104 11.16 -15.24 6.65
CA LYS A 104 12.21 -14.69 5.77
C LYS A 104 13.21 -13.81 6.52
N CYS A 105 12.97 -13.57 7.81
CA CYS A 105 13.67 -12.55 8.58
C CYS A 105 14.38 -13.16 9.79
N LYS A 106 15.65 -12.77 10.00
CA LYS A 106 16.45 -13.17 11.17
C LYS A 106 16.29 -12.17 12.33
N LYS A 107 16.49 -10.87 12.08
CA LYS A 107 16.30 -9.79 13.05
C LYS A 107 15.00 -9.08 12.72
N LYS A 108 14.12 -8.94 13.69
CA LYS A 108 12.72 -8.54 13.45
C LYS A 108 12.29 -7.44 14.39
N TYR A 109 11.91 -6.30 13.84
CA TYR A 109 11.42 -5.13 14.55
C TYR A 109 10.04 -4.74 14.08
N LEU A 110 9.22 -4.27 15.01
CA LEU A 110 7.93 -3.65 14.72
C LEU A 110 7.80 -2.36 15.51
N ILE A 111 7.60 -1.26 14.82
CA ILE A 111 7.35 0.07 15.41
C ILE A 111 5.88 0.42 15.19
N ASP A 112 5.20 0.80 16.25
CA ASP A 112 3.88 1.44 16.17
C ASP A 112 3.66 2.34 17.40
N SER A 113 2.99 3.46 17.21
CA SER A 113 2.68 4.39 18.32
C SER A 113 1.47 3.96 19.14
N SER A 114 0.67 3.02 18.65
CA SER A 114 -0.52 2.51 19.32
C SER A 114 -0.21 1.31 20.21
N GLU A 115 -0.35 1.48 21.52
CA GLU A 115 -0.17 0.42 22.50
C GLU A 115 -1.09 -0.79 22.20
N LYS A 116 -2.37 -0.57 21.95
CA LYS A 116 -3.34 -1.63 21.62
C LYS A 116 -2.97 -2.43 20.37
N MET A 117 -2.36 -1.77 19.37
CA MET A 117 -1.84 -2.46 18.20
C MET A 117 -0.65 -3.36 18.56
N ILE A 118 0.28 -2.84 19.32
CA ILE A 118 1.45 -3.58 19.80
C ILE A 118 1.05 -4.76 20.71
N GLU A 119 0.11 -4.57 21.62
CA GLU A 119 -0.42 -5.65 22.47
C GLU A 119 -1.00 -6.80 21.62
N HIS A 120 -1.75 -6.45 20.56
CA HIS A 120 -2.27 -7.46 19.65
C HIS A 120 -1.13 -8.15 18.88
N ALA A 121 -0.17 -7.40 18.36
CA ALA A 121 0.98 -7.95 17.65
C ALA A 121 1.81 -8.92 18.52
N LYS A 122 2.01 -8.60 19.80
CA LYS A 122 2.72 -9.46 20.77
C LYS A 122 2.04 -10.82 20.97
N LYS A 123 0.71 -10.92 20.80
CA LYS A 123 -0.02 -12.18 20.92
C LYS A 123 0.22 -13.13 19.74
N THR A 124 0.56 -12.61 18.58
CA THR A 124 0.64 -13.35 17.32
C THR A 124 2.04 -13.49 16.75
N LEU A 125 2.97 -12.64 17.19
CA LEU A 125 4.35 -12.58 16.70
C LEU A 125 5.34 -13.06 17.78
N SER A 126 6.28 -13.91 17.39
CA SER A 126 7.35 -14.38 18.24
C SER A 126 8.71 -13.85 17.79
N ASN A 127 9.59 -13.60 18.74
CA ASN A 127 10.96 -13.15 18.47
C ASN A 127 11.05 -11.82 17.72
N PHE A 128 10.15 -10.86 18.03
CA PHE A 128 10.20 -9.49 17.56
C PHE A 128 10.65 -8.53 18.67
N THR A 129 11.42 -7.52 18.29
CA THR A 129 11.64 -6.33 19.10
C THR A 129 10.52 -5.34 18.81
N PHE A 130 9.69 -5.05 19.81
CA PHE A 130 8.57 -4.11 19.70
C PHE A 130 8.96 -2.75 20.24
N ILE A 131 8.77 -1.70 19.44
CA ILE A 131 8.99 -0.31 19.84
C ILE A 131 7.65 0.41 19.83
N ASN A 132 7.08 0.61 21.03
CA ASN A 132 5.81 1.32 21.17
C ASN A 132 6.06 2.82 21.37
N GLN A 133 6.42 3.49 20.29
CA GLN A 133 6.70 4.92 20.27
C GLN A 133 6.32 5.55 18.92
N ASN A 134 6.06 6.87 18.96
CA ASN A 134 6.06 7.64 17.72
C ASN A 134 7.50 7.65 17.16
N PHE A 135 7.66 7.32 15.90
CA PHE A 135 8.97 7.22 15.24
C PHE A 135 9.78 8.53 15.34
N ASN A 136 9.13 9.69 15.43
CA ASN A 136 9.79 10.99 15.63
C ASN A 136 10.48 11.12 17.01
N ASN A 137 10.11 10.29 17.97
CA ASN A 137 10.66 10.30 19.33
C ASN A 137 11.68 9.17 19.57
N ILE A 138 12.00 8.40 18.53
CA ILE A 138 12.97 7.31 18.66
C ILE A 138 14.37 7.88 18.43
N GLU A 139 15.12 8.03 19.51
CA GLU A 139 16.47 8.60 19.49
C GLU A 139 17.55 7.55 19.25
N ASN A 140 17.39 6.35 19.83
CA ASN A 140 18.44 5.32 19.91
C ASN A 140 18.09 4.07 19.10
N LEU A 141 17.88 4.21 17.81
CA LEU A 141 17.79 3.10 16.87
C LEU A 141 18.97 3.17 15.91
N ASP A 142 20.08 2.50 16.27
CA ASP A 142 21.30 2.45 15.46
C ASP A 142 21.22 1.37 14.37
N ASP A 143 20.26 0.47 14.50
CA ASP A 143 20.07 -0.63 13.55
C ASP A 143 19.68 -0.15 12.16
N LYS A 144 20.25 -0.84 11.16
CA LYS A 144 19.86 -0.70 9.76
C LYS A 144 19.29 -2.01 9.25
N PHE A 145 18.35 -1.91 8.31
CA PHE A 145 17.52 -3.01 7.85
C PHE A 145 17.72 -3.29 6.36
N ASP A 146 17.69 -4.56 6.00
CA ASP A 146 17.66 -5.02 4.62
C ASP A 146 16.28 -4.75 4.00
N LEU A 147 15.24 -4.86 4.83
CA LEU A 147 13.85 -4.65 4.44
C LEU A 147 13.10 -3.79 5.46
N ILE A 148 12.48 -2.73 4.98
CA ILE A 148 11.48 -1.98 5.74
C ILE A 148 10.13 -2.09 5.02
N THR A 149 9.06 -2.41 5.76
CA THR A 149 7.69 -2.33 5.24
C THR A 149 6.93 -1.18 5.91
N ALA A 150 6.01 -0.54 5.16
CA ALA A 150 5.17 0.55 5.69
C ALA A 150 3.77 0.49 5.05
N PHE A 151 2.94 -0.42 5.54
CA PHE A 151 1.61 -0.63 4.96
C PHE A 151 0.57 0.25 5.64
N ARG A 152 -0.24 0.94 4.79
CA ARG A 152 -1.35 1.81 5.19
C ARG A 152 -0.94 3.08 5.97
N PHE A 153 0.32 3.40 6.04
CA PHE A 153 0.82 4.61 6.68
C PHE A 153 0.74 5.82 5.72
N PHE A 154 1.54 5.83 4.65
CA PHE A 154 1.72 6.99 3.77
C PHE A 154 0.43 7.61 3.21
N PRO A 155 -0.56 6.83 2.73
CA PRO A 155 -1.79 7.44 2.21
C PRO A 155 -2.63 8.14 3.27
N ASN A 156 -2.47 7.77 4.52
CA ASN A 156 -3.25 8.32 5.63
C ASN A 156 -2.53 9.47 6.36
N ALA A 157 -1.19 9.52 6.29
CA ALA A 157 -0.38 10.54 6.95
C ALA A 157 -0.45 11.90 6.24
N GLU A 158 -0.30 12.97 6.99
CA GLU A 158 -0.17 14.34 6.50
C GLU A 158 1.15 14.51 5.71
N PRO A 159 1.24 15.49 4.79
CA PRO A 159 2.43 15.66 3.95
C PRO A 159 3.75 15.80 4.72
N HIS A 160 3.77 16.56 5.83
CA HIS A 160 4.96 16.71 6.68
C HIS A 160 5.33 15.38 7.34
N LEU A 161 4.35 14.65 7.87
CA LEU A 161 4.56 13.35 8.50
C LEU A 161 5.05 12.28 7.51
N ARG A 162 4.61 12.36 6.24
CA ARG A 162 5.16 11.51 5.15
C ARG A 162 6.63 11.79 4.91
N ASP A 163 7.01 13.06 4.92
CA ASP A 163 8.39 13.50 4.72
C ASP A 163 9.29 13.02 5.85
N ASP A 164 8.86 13.21 7.09
CA ASP A 164 9.59 12.75 8.29
C ASP A 164 9.73 11.23 8.32
N ALA A 165 8.66 10.50 8.01
CA ALA A 165 8.70 9.04 7.93
C ALA A 165 9.62 8.55 6.82
N MET A 166 9.63 9.19 5.66
CA MET A 166 10.51 8.78 4.57
C MET A 166 11.98 9.07 4.91
N ARG A 167 12.26 10.17 5.61
CA ARG A 167 13.59 10.49 6.16
C ARG A 167 14.03 9.44 7.17
N PHE A 168 13.17 9.07 8.12
CA PHE A 168 13.43 8.02 9.09
C PHE A 168 13.74 6.69 8.39
N ILE A 169 12.90 6.27 7.46
CA ILE A 169 13.07 5.03 6.69
C ILE A 169 14.40 5.04 5.91
N SER A 170 14.69 6.11 5.17
CA SER A 170 15.94 6.23 4.41
C SER A 170 17.18 6.15 5.31
N LYS A 171 17.13 6.76 6.51
CA LYS A 171 18.23 6.68 7.50
C LYS A 171 18.48 5.23 7.94
N HIS A 172 17.42 4.46 8.18
CA HIS A 172 17.52 3.11 8.73
C HIS A 172 17.54 1.98 7.69
N LEU A 173 17.45 2.29 6.40
CA LEU A 173 17.75 1.33 5.33
C LEU A 173 19.27 1.15 5.19
N LYS A 174 19.72 -0.10 5.06
CA LYS A 174 21.08 -0.41 4.60
C LYS A 174 21.28 0.10 3.16
N SER A 175 22.56 0.29 2.76
CA SER A 175 22.88 0.38 1.34
C SER A 175 22.32 -0.84 0.61
N ASN A 176 21.69 -0.64 -0.52
CA ASN A 176 20.96 -1.69 -1.24
C ASN A 176 19.72 -2.27 -0.53
N GLY A 177 19.31 -1.73 0.62
CA GLY A 177 18.08 -2.14 1.31
C GLY A 177 16.80 -1.75 0.57
N TYR A 178 15.72 -2.44 0.88
CA TYR A 178 14.42 -2.28 0.21
C TYR A 178 13.36 -1.71 1.15
N LEU A 179 12.59 -0.76 0.64
CA LEU A 179 11.34 -0.33 1.22
C LEU A 179 10.18 -0.90 0.39
N ILE A 180 9.23 -1.56 1.05
CA ILE A 180 7.96 -1.94 0.43
C ILE A 180 6.84 -1.22 1.16
N PHE A 181 6.09 -0.40 0.46
CA PHE A 181 4.91 0.25 1.03
C PHE A 181 3.73 0.26 0.07
N ASN A 182 2.54 0.47 0.60
CA ASN A 182 1.35 0.57 -0.20
C ASN A 182 0.73 1.97 -0.18
N ASN A 183 0.25 2.39 -1.36
CA ASN A 183 -0.58 3.58 -1.54
C ASN A 183 -2.03 3.14 -1.78
N HIS A 184 -2.76 2.84 -0.71
CA HIS A 184 -4.19 2.56 -0.81
C HIS A 184 -4.99 3.87 -0.95
N LYS A 185 -6.21 3.81 -1.49
CA LYS A 185 -6.99 4.98 -1.89
C LYS A 185 -6.25 5.85 -2.91
N ASN A 186 -5.51 5.19 -3.82
CA ASN A 186 -4.80 5.88 -4.88
C ASN A 186 -5.71 6.88 -5.60
N PHE A 187 -5.26 8.12 -5.71
CA PHE A 187 -6.07 9.24 -6.22
C PHE A 187 -6.70 8.97 -7.59
N TRP A 188 -5.96 8.32 -8.49
CA TRP A 188 -6.42 8.00 -9.85
C TRP A 188 -7.09 6.64 -9.98
N SER A 189 -7.42 5.97 -8.87
CA SER A 189 -8.07 4.68 -8.95
C SER A 189 -9.47 4.77 -9.54
N LEU A 190 -9.81 3.77 -10.37
CA LEU A 190 -11.11 3.69 -11.02
C LEU A 190 -12.28 3.69 -10.02
N PRO A 191 -12.25 2.91 -8.92
CA PRO A 191 -13.31 2.95 -7.91
C PRO A 191 -13.52 4.33 -7.29
N LEU A 192 -12.44 5.05 -6.97
CA LEU A 192 -12.55 6.41 -6.42
C LEU A 192 -12.94 7.45 -7.46
N PHE A 193 -12.59 7.23 -8.73
CA PHE A 193 -13.05 8.08 -9.81
C PHE A 193 -14.58 8.01 -9.97
N ILE A 194 -15.15 6.81 -10.02
CA ILE A 194 -16.61 6.59 -10.05
C ILE A 194 -17.28 7.22 -8.83
N LYS A 195 -16.69 7.07 -7.66
CA LYS A 195 -17.20 7.64 -6.42
C LYS A 195 -17.21 9.16 -6.41
N ARG A 196 -16.20 9.80 -7.01
CA ARG A 196 -16.15 11.26 -7.21
C ARG A 196 -17.28 11.78 -8.09
N LEU A 197 -17.65 11.04 -9.13
CA LEU A 197 -18.79 11.38 -9.98
C LEU A 197 -20.12 11.39 -9.21
N THR A 198 -20.21 10.63 -8.11
CA THR A 198 -21.39 10.58 -7.22
C THR A 198 -21.32 11.56 -6.04
N PHE A 199 -20.45 12.57 -6.09
CA PHE A 199 -20.27 13.62 -5.06
C PHE A 199 -19.89 13.11 -3.65
N ARG A 200 -19.43 11.88 -3.51
CA ARG A 200 -18.95 11.35 -2.23
C ARG A 200 -17.47 11.70 -2.05
N ASN A 201 -17.20 12.62 -1.14
CA ASN A 201 -15.84 13.05 -0.80
C ASN A 201 -15.23 12.18 0.29
N ASP A 202 -14.63 11.08 -0.09
CA ASP A 202 -13.74 10.33 0.81
C ASP A 202 -12.30 10.86 0.68
N GLY A 203 -11.51 10.75 1.74
CA GLY A 203 -10.11 11.12 1.70
C GLY A 203 -9.34 10.29 0.66
N PHE A 204 -8.41 10.93 -0.05
CA PHE A 204 -7.60 10.30 -1.09
C PHE A 204 -6.17 10.06 -0.60
N GLY A 205 -5.58 8.96 -1.04
CA GLY A 205 -4.16 8.71 -0.91
C GLY A 205 -3.33 9.57 -1.86
N MET A 206 -2.10 9.16 -2.06
CA MET A 206 -1.16 9.86 -2.93
C MET A 206 -1.40 9.53 -4.40
N THR A 207 -1.01 10.44 -5.28
CA THR A 207 -0.81 10.13 -6.70
C THR A 207 0.52 9.41 -6.88
N HIS A 208 0.69 8.70 -8.01
CA HIS A 208 1.98 8.08 -8.35
C HIS A 208 3.12 9.12 -8.43
N ASN A 209 2.84 10.32 -8.93
CA ASN A 209 3.84 11.40 -8.99
C ASN A 209 4.24 11.91 -7.59
N GLU A 210 3.29 12.05 -6.67
CA GLU A 210 3.61 12.40 -5.27
C GLU A 210 4.50 11.34 -4.63
N VAL A 211 4.24 10.05 -4.87
CA VAL A 211 5.11 8.97 -4.41
C VAL A 211 6.50 9.10 -5.02
N LYS A 212 6.60 9.32 -6.34
CA LYS A 212 7.89 9.48 -7.03
C LYS A 212 8.70 10.67 -6.52
N LEU A 213 8.05 11.81 -6.27
CA LEU A 213 8.71 12.99 -5.74
C LEU A 213 9.18 12.78 -4.30
N LEU A 214 8.34 12.18 -3.45
CA LEU A 214 8.68 11.87 -2.07
C LEU A 214 9.88 10.91 -1.98
N THR A 215 9.90 9.83 -2.74
CA THR A 215 11.00 8.87 -2.74
C THR A 215 12.29 9.50 -3.24
N LYS A 216 12.24 10.24 -4.36
CA LYS A 216 13.40 10.92 -4.93
C LYS A 216 14.03 11.94 -3.95
N LYS A 217 13.21 12.69 -3.20
CA LYS A 217 13.68 13.66 -2.20
C LYS A 217 14.57 13.01 -1.11
N HIS A 218 14.38 11.73 -0.84
CA HIS A 218 15.11 10.99 0.20
C HIS A 218 16.09 9.95 -0.35
N ASN A 219 16.59 10.12 -1.58
CA ASN A 219 17.56 9.24 -2.24
C ASN A 219 17.04 7.78 -2.33
N LEU A 220 15.77 7.64 -2.68
CA LEU A 220 15.11 6.36 -2.84
C LEU A 220 14.57 6.25 -4.27
N LYS A 221 14.77 5.09 -4.92
CA LYS A 221 14.38 4.81 -6.29
C LYS A 221 13.29 3.76 -6.36
N ILE A 222 12.20 4.05 -7.06
CA ILE A 222 11.15 3.07 -7.34
C ILE A 222 11.72 2.07 -8.37
N LEU A 223 11.87 0.81 -7.97
CA LEU A 223 12.27 -0.27 -8.85
C LEU A 223 11.08 -0.87 -9.57
N ASP A 224 9.99 -1.08 -8.81
CA ASP A 224 8.80 -1.74 -9.34
C ASP A 224 7.55 -1.33 -8.58
N PHE A 225 6.38 -1.60 -9.17
CA PHE A 225 5.11 -1.43 -8.49
C PHE A 225 4.06 -2.38 -9.05
N TYR A 226 3.10 -2.74 -8.20
CA TYR A 226 1.97 -3.59 -8.56
C TYR A 226 0.67 -3.00 -8.03
N SER A 227 -0.35 -3.09 -8.87
CA SER A 227 -1.68 -2.55 -8.61
C SER A 227 -2.67 -3.67 -8.29
N CYS A 228 -3.58 -3.42 -7.35
CA CYS A 228 -4.73 -4.27 -7.05
C CYS A 228 -5.95 -3.43 -6.65
N GLY A 229 -7.14 -4.03 -6.68
CA GLY A 229 -8.39 -3.31 -6.45
C GLY A 229 -8.76 -2.41 -7.64
N LEU A 230 -8.77 -2.97 -8.86
CA LEU A 230 -9.13 -2.20 -10.06
C LEU A 230 -10.62 -1.89 -10.13
N ILE A 231 -11.46 -2.79 -9.62
CA ILE A 231 -12.92 -2.68 -9.74
C ILE A 231 -13.65 -2.49 -8.41
N PHE A 232 -12.96 -2.52 -7.27
CA PHE A 232 -13.60 -2.38 -5.97
C PHE A 232 -12.70 -1.73 -4.92
N GLU A 233 -13.33 -1.19 -3.89
CA GLU A 233 -12.66 -0.76 -2.65
C GLU A 233 -12.60 -1.92 -1.66
N SER A 234 -11.64 -1.90 -0.76
CA SER A 234 -11.38 -3.00 0.18
C SER A 234 -12.54 -3.35 1.14
N GLU A 235 -13.51 -2.46 1.32
CA GLU A 235 -14.62 -2.66 2.27
C GLU A 235 -15.99 -2.66 1.60
N LYS A 236 -16.11 -2.07 0.42
CA LYS A 236 -17.37 -1.93 -0.33
C LYS A 236 -17.20 -2.51 -1.72
N GLY A 237 -17.97 -3.55 -2.01
CA GLY A 237 -18.07 -4.11 -3.35
C GLY A 237 -18.96 -3.27 -4.26
N LEU A 238 -18.86 -3.56 -5.54
CA LEU A 238 -19.90 -3.20 -6.51
C LEU A 238 -21.16 -4.04 -6.25
N LEU A 239 -22.24 -3.73 -6.95
CA LEU A 239 -23.50 -4.50 -6.93
C LEU A 239 -23.33 -5.91 -7.55
N MET A 240 -22.28 -6.63 -7.16
CA MET A 240 -21.93 -7.97 -7.64
C MET A 240 -21.53 -8.87 -6.49
N PRO A 241 -21.76 -10.19 -6.62
CA PRO A 241 -21.27 -11.16 -5.63
C PRO A 241 -19.74 -11.12 -5.49
N TRP A 242 -19.24 -11.23 -4.26
CA TRP A 242 -17.81 -11.21 -3.97
C TRP A 242 -17.00 -12.26 -4.72
N LYS A 243 -17.61 -13.41 -5.03
CA LYS A 243 -16.99 -14.47 -5.84
C LYS A 243 -16.68 -13.97 -7.25
N ALA A 244 -17.62 -13.27 -7.90
CA ALA A 244 -17.41 -12.68 -9.22
C ALA A 244 -16.36 -11.57 -9.18
N ILE A 245 -16.40 -10.69 -8.16
CA ILE A 245 -15.38 -9.66 -7.94
C ILE A 245 -13.99 -10.29 -7.81
N SER A 246 -13.87 -11.39 -7.05
CA SER A 246 -12.59 -12.09 -6.88
C SER A 246 -12.05 -12.64 -8.20
N ILE A 247 -12.90 -13.25 -9.02
CA ILE A 247 -12.50 -13.78 -10.33
C ILE A 247 -12.02 -12.65 -11.25
N LEU A 248 -12.80 -11.58 -11.37
CA LEU A 248 -12.46 -10.43 -12.21
C LEU A 248 -11.19 -9.73 -11.72
N GLU A 249 -11.05 -9.52 -10.42
CA GLU A 249 -9.86 -8.87 -9.86
C GLU A 249 -8.59 -9.71 -10.07
N ASN A 250 -8.68 -11.04 -9.93
CA ASN A 250 -7.56 -11.93 -10.27
C ASN A 250 -7.21 -11.87 -11.76
N PHE A 251 -8.19 -11.79 -12.64
CA PHE A 251 -7.98 -11.61 -14.07
C PHE A 251 -7.30 -10.25 -14.35
N PHE A 252 -7.82 -9.17 -13.81
CA PHE A 252 -7.23 -7.84 -13.99
C PHE A 252 -5.83 -7.76 -13.38
N HIS A 253 -5.62 -8.35 -12.20
CA HIS A 253 -4.28 -8.40 -11.60
C HIS A 253 -3.29 -9.16 -12.49
N LYS A 254 -3.72 -10.24 -13.18
CA LYS A 254 -2.84 -10.97 -14.10
C LYS A 254 -2.39 -10.14 -15.31
N TYR A 255 -3.27 -9.29 -15.86
CA TYR A 255 -3.02 -8.59 -17.13
C TYR A 255 -2.74 -7.09 -16.96
N LEU A 256 -3.23 -6.46 -15.91
CA LEU A 256 -3.15 -5.02 -15.64
C LEU A 256 -2.42 -4.66 -14.35
N TYR A 257 -1.60 -5.55 -13.84
CA TYR A 257 -0.88 -5.38 -12.57
C TYR A 257 0.06 -4.15 -12.54
N LYS A 258 0.46 -3.62 -13.69
CA LYS A 258 1.23 -2.36 -13.84
C LYS A 258 0.35 -1.13 -14.09
N SER A 259 -0.95 -1.27 -13.97
CA SER A 259 -1.87 -0.13 -14.08
C SER A 259 -1.68 0.81 -12.90
N LYS A 260 -1.80 2.12 -13.14
CA LYS A 260 -1.86 3.13 -12.07
C LYS A 260 -3.30 3.44 -11.62
N LEU A 261 -4.27 2.61 -12.05
CA LEU A 261 -5.70 2.81 -11.82
C LEU A 261 -6.26 1.95 -10.68
N GLY A 262 -5.46 1.08 -10.06
CA GLY A 262 -5.92 0.28 -8.92
C GLY A 262 -6.10 1.11 -7.65
N PHE A 263 -7.02 0.68 -6.83
CA PHE A 263 -7.29 1.29 -5.52
C PHE A 263 -6.08 1.25 -4.60
N ASN A 264 -5.28 0.20 -4.72
CA ASN A 264 -4.09 -0.02 -3.91
C ASN A 264 -2.89 -0.30 -4.84
N ILE A 265 -1.82 0.48 -4.71
CA ILE A 265 -0.56 0.29 -5.44
C ILE A 265 0.52 -0.03 -4.42
N ILE A 266 1.22 -1.15 -4.60
CA ILE A 266 2.34 -1.57 -3.77
C ILE A 266 3.63 -1.28 -4.54
N TYR A 267 4.54 -0.56 -3.90
CA TYR A 267 5.82 -0.14 -4.45
C TYR A 267 6.95 -0.95 -3.84
N LEU A 268 7.87 -1.39 -4.70
CA LEU A 268 9.21 -1.84 -4.34
C LEU A 268 10.19 -0.71 -4.61
N ILE A 269 10.88 -0.28 -3.58
CA ILE A 269 11.78 0.87 -3.61
C ILE A 269 13.12 0.42 -3.07
N LYS A 270 14.19 0.90 -3.66
CA LYS A 270 15.57 0.64 -3.25
C LYS A 270 16.22 1.94 -2.79
N LYS A 271 17.11 1.86 -1.82
CA LYS A 271 17.98 2.97 -1.47
C LYS A 271 18.99 3.17 -2.60
N ASP A 272 19.06 4.38 -3.11
CA ASP A 272 20.12 4.80 -4.03
C ASP A 272 21.42 5.02 -3.21
N ASP A 273 22.54 4.49 -3.68
CA ASP A 273 23.84 4.62 -3.01
C ASP A 273 24.40 6.03 -3.13
#